data_fe5260ec8afc1c7a18a1e8fd62212692
#
_entry.id   fe5260ec8afc1c7a18a1e8fd62212692
#
_cell.length_a   1.000
_cell.length_b   1.000
_cell.length_c   1.000
_cell.angle_alpha   90.00
_cell.angle_beta   90.00
_cell.angle_gamma   90.00
#
_symmetry.space_group_name_H-M   'P 1'
#
loop_
_entity.id
_entity.type
_entity.pdbx_description
1 polymer ?
#
loop_
_entity_poly.entity_id
_entity_poly.type
_entity_poly.pdbx_seq_one_letter_code
_entity_poly.pdbx_strand_id
1 'polypeptide(L)'
;LARGAAASASGEQKGEKTGVYKHLLTGVSYMLPMVVAGGLLIALSFVFGIEAFKEEGTLAAALMKIGGETAFQLMVPLLAGYIAYSIADRPGLAPGMIGGLLAGTLGAGFIGGIIAGFVAGYAAKAVSRWIPLPASIESLKPILIIPLLASLVTGLVMIYVVGTPVAKMLAGLTEFLDTMGTSNAILLGLLLGTMMCVDLGGPVNKAAYAFSVGLLASQSYAPMAATMAAGMVPPIG
;
A
#
# COMPACT_ATOMS: atom_id res chain seq x y z
N LEU A 1 -13.42 38.10 13.78
CA LEU A 1 -12.79 37.91 12.45
C LEU A 1 -12.13 36.51 12.28
N ALA A 2 -11.97 35.71 13.34
CA ALA A 2 -11.32 34.39 13.26
C ALA A 2 -12.30 33.20 13.00
N ARG A 3 -13.61 33.41 12.95
CA ARG A 3 -14.63 32.37 12.71
C ARG A 3 -15.03 32.21 11.24
N GLY A 4 -14.61 33.10 10.35
CA GLY A 4 -14.94 33.07 8.93
C GLY A 4 -13.99 32.22 8.05
N ALA A 5 -12.76 32.00 8.51
CA ALA A 5 -11.74 31.29 7.73
C ALA A 5 -11.82 29.75 7.84
N ALA A 6 -12.50 29.21 8.85
CA ALA A 6 -12.67 27.77 9.03
C ALA A 6 -13.85 27.17 8.24
N ALA A 7 -14.77 28.01 7.77
CA ALA A 7 -15.97 27.56 7.06
C ALA A 7 -15.78 27.43 5.53
N SER A 8 -14.72 28.01 4.97
CA SER A 8 -14.43 27.95 3.53
C SER A 8 -13.56 26.78 3.08
N ALA A 9 -12.96 26.03 4.02
CA ALA A 9 -12.14 24.86 3.71
C ALA A 9 -12.93 23.52 3.63
N SER A 10 -14.22 23.54 3.95
CA SER A 10 -15.07 22.32 3.96
C SER A 10 -16.03 22.21 2.77
N GLY A 11 -15.93 23.10 1.79
CA GLY A 11 -16.90 23.26 0.68
C GLY A 11 -16.59 22.54 -0.62
N GLU A 12 -15.43 21.90 -0.78
CA GLU A 12 -15.03 21.30 -2.07
C GLU A 12 -14.60 19.86 -1.97
N GLN A 13 -15.49 18.95 -1.62
CA GLN A 13 -15.32 17.52 -1.97
C GLN A 13 -16.65 16.78 -1.90
N LYS A 14 -17.57 17.04 -2.84
CA LYS A 14 -18.70 16.16 -3.11
C LYS A 14 -18.78 15.84 -4.61
N GLY A 15 -17.76 15.16 -5.11
CA GLY A 15 -17.90 14.19 -6.17
C GLY A 15 -17.73 12.82 -5.53
N GLU A 16 -18.80 12.14 -5.19
CA GLU A 16 -18.76 10.81 -4.61
C GLU A 16 -18.11 9.85 -5.61
N LYS A 17 -16.78 9.67 -5.50
CA LYS A 17 -16.03 8.69 -6.30
C LYS A 17 -16.44 7.31 -5.83
N THR A 18 -17.53 6.79 -6.40
CA THR A 18 -18.06 5.45 -6.16
C THR A 18 -17.25 4.44 -6.95
N GLY A 19 -16.89 3.31 -6.34
CA GLY A 19 -16.28 2.18 -7.03
C GLY A 19 -14.87 1.81 -6.58
N VAL A 20 -14.20 1.03 -7.40
CA VAL A 20 -12.85 0.46 -7.16
C VAL A 20 -11.82 1.52 -6.75
N TYR A 21 -11.86 2.68 -7.38
CA TYR A 21 -10.94 3.79 -7.10
C TYR A 21 -11.07 4.34 -5.66
N LYS A 22 -12.30 4.44 -5.13
CA LYS A 22 -12.54 4.87 -3.73
C LYS A 22 -11.88 3.91 -2.74
N HIS A 23 -12.07 2.61 -2.95
CA HIS A 23 -11.51 1.58 -2.07
C HIS A 23 -9.99 1.58 -2.11
N LEU A 24 -9.40 1.73 -3.30
CA LEU A 24 -7.96 1.84 -3.46
C LEU A 24 -7.40 3.08 -2.74
N LEU A 25 -8.03 4.25 -2.92
CA LEU A 25 -7.61 5.47 -2.24
C LEU A 25 -7.70 5.35 -0.71
N THR A 26 -8.73 4.66 -0.19
CA THR A 26 -8.83 4.39 1.25
C THR A 26 -7.63 3.59 1.73
N GLY A 27 -7.30 2.48 1.06
CA GLY A 27 -6.14 1.67 1.41
C GLY A 27 -4.84 2.47 1.41
N VAL A 28 -4.59 3.22 0.34
CA VAL A 28 -3.39 4.06 0.21
C VAL A 28 -3.34 5.13 1.31
N SER A 29 -4.44 5.81 1.61
CA SER A 29 -4.47 6.88 2.61
C SER A 29 -4.13 6.38 4.02
N TYR A 30 -4.57 5.19 4.38
CA TYR A 30 -4.24 4.59 5.69
C TYR A 30 -2.82 3.99 5.73
N MET A 31 -2.27 3.59 4.58
CA MET A 31 -0.90 3.10 4.47
C MET A 31 0.13 4.24 4.58
N LEU A 32 -0.16 5.43 4.04
CA LEU A 32 0.79 6.54 3.94
C LEU A 32 1.46 6.93 5.27
N PRO A 33 0.75 7.08 6.41
CA PRO A 33 1.39 7.42 7.68
C PRO A 33 2.43 6.39 8.12
N MET A 34 2.19 5.10 7.82
CA MET A 34 3.14 4.02 8.12
C MET A 34 4.41 4.14 7.26
N VAL A 35 4.25 4.41 5.97
CA VAL A 35 5.38 4.61 5.04
C VAL A 35 6.19 5.83 5.44
N VAL A 36 5.53 6.94 5.80
CA VAL A 36 6.21 8.17 6.25
C VAL A 36 6.97 7.93 7.55
N ALA A 37 6.34 7.33 8.54
CA ALA A 37 6.99 7.02 9.82
C ALA A 37 8.19 6.08 9.62
N GLY A 38 8.02 4.99 8.85
CA GLY A 38 9.09 4.05 8.53
C GLY A 38 10.25 4.72 7.81
N GLY A 39 9.96 5.51 6.78
CA GLY A 39 10.97 6.23 6.01
C GLY A 39 11.75 7.25 6.83
N LEU A 40 11.08 8.00 7.71
CA LEU A 40 11.75 8.94 8.61
C LEU A 40 12.64 8.24 9.63
N LEU A 41 12.23 7.09 10.17
CA LEU A 41 13.05 6.32 11.09
C LEU A 41 14.30 5.76 10.40
N ILE A 42 14.17 5.29 9.15
CA ILE A 42 15.32 4.87 8.35
C ILE A 42 16.25 6.07 8.09
N ALA A 43 15.72 7.22 7.71
CA ALA A 43 16.51 8.42 7.48
C ALA A 43 17.27 8.87 8.74
N LEU A 44 16.62 8.79 9.92
CA LEU A 44 17.26 9.08 11.20
C LEU A 44 18.37 8.07 11.53
N SER A 45 18.22 6.79 11.14
CA SER A 45 19.29 5.80 11.29
C SER A 45 20.58 6.23 10.56
N PHE A 46 20.46 6.83 9.37
CA PHE A 46 21.62 7.29 8.60
C PHE A 46 22.32 8.52 9.17
N VAL A 47 21.72 9.26 10.09
CA VAL A 47 22.39 10.39 10.79
C VAL A 47 23.63 9.91 11.57
N PHE A 48 23.60 8.68 12.06
CA PHE A 48 24.71 8.07 12.78
C PHE A 48 25.82 7.50 11.87
N GLY A 49 25.60 7.51 10.56
CA GLY A 49 26.48 6.96 9.53
C GLY A 49 25.74 6.01 8.60
N ILE A 50 26.15 5.98 7.33
CA ILE A 50 25.47 5.21 6.28
C ILE A 50 25.47 3.69 6.59
N GLU A 51 26.46 3.20 7.33
CA GLU A 51 26.60 1.79 7.71
C GLU A 51 26.43 1.53 9.22
N ALA A 52 26.15 2.56 10.02
CA ALA A 52 26.05 2.44 11.48
C ALA A 52 24.93 1.47 11.93
N PHE A 53 23.92 1.26 11.10
CA PHE A 53 22.83 0.32 11.38
C PHE A 53 23.26 -1.17 11.33
N LYS A 54 24.45 -1.47 10.79
CA LYS A 54 24.99 -2.84 10.75
C LYS A 54 25.52 -3.30 12.10
N GLU A 55 25.82 -2.35 13.00
CA GLU A 55 26.31 -2.67 14.36
C GLU A 55 25.11 -2.97 15.27
N GLU A 56 24.97 -4.24 15.66
CA GLU A 56 23.92 -4.69 16.57
C GLU A 56 23.98 -3.99 17.94
N GLY A 57 22.81 -3.70 18.50
CA GLY A 57 22.68 -3.03 19.80
C GLY A 57 22.83 -1.51 19.77
N THR A 58 23.06 -0.92 18.59
CA THR A 58 23.11 0.54 18.42
C THR A 58 21.70 1.14 18.21
N LEU A 59 21.56 2.44 18.49
CA LEU A 59 20.33 3.18 18.18
C LEU A 59 20.06 3.19 16.68
N ALA A 60 21.09 3.28 15.83
CA ALA A 60 20.96 3.21 14.38
C ALA A 60 20.33 1.90 13.91
N ALA A 61 20.80 0.77 14.44
CA ALA A 61 20.25 -0.55 14.16
C ALA A 61 18.78 -0.67 14.62
N ALA A 62 18.47 -0.15 15.81
CA ALA A 62 17.09 -0.13 16.32
C ALA A 62 16.16 0.69 15.44
N LEU A 63 16.54 1.89 15.01
CA LEU A 63 15.79 2.73 14.12
C LEU A 63 15.56 2.08 12.74
N MET A 64 16.61 1.45 12.17
CA MET A 64 16.51 0.72 10.92
C MET A 64 15.55 -0.46 11.04
N LYS A 65 15.59 -1.21 12.13
CA LYS A 65 14.72 -2.35 12.39
C LYS A 65 13.26 -1.92 12.52
N ILE A 66 12.97 -0.84 13.26
CA ILE A 66 11.61 -0.32 13.42
C ILE A 66 11.08 0.21 12.07
N GLY A 67 11.88 0.99 11.35
CA GLY A 67 11.46 1.61 10.09
C GLY A 67 11.42 0.64 8.92
N GLY A 68 12.56 -0.01 8.64
CA GLY A 68 12.73 -0.85 7.46
C GLY A 68 12.07 -2.23 7.60
N GLU A 69 12.43 -2.95 8.66
CA GLU A 69 11.97 -4.33 8.81
C GLU A 69 10.55 -4.44 9.34
N THR A 70 10.10 -3.51 10.21
CA THR A 70 8.78 -3.61 10.84
C THR A 70 7.74 -2.76 10.12
N ALA A 71 7.95 -1.44 10.01
CA ALA A 71 6.95 -0.56 9.43
C ALA A 71 6.70 -0.86 7.93
N PHE A 72 7.75 -1.11 7.16
CA PHE A 72 7.59 -1.44 5.74
C PHE A 72 6.99 -2.82 5.50
N GLN A 73 7.22 -3.81 6.38
CA GLN A 73 6.53 -5.09 6.27
C GLN A 73 5.01 -4.97 6.47
N LEU A 74 4.57 -4.02 7.27
CA LEU A 74 3.15 -3.76 7.49
C LEU A 74 2.48 -2.96 6.37
N MET A 75 3.25 -2.37 5.45
CA MET A 75 2.74 -1.52 4.38
C MET A 75 1.69 -2.23 3.51
N VAL A 76 2.03 -3.40 2.98
CA VAL A 76 1.13 -4.18 2.10
C VAL A 76 -0.07 -4.76 2.87
N PRO A 77 0.09 -5.36 4.07
CA PRO A 77 -1.02 -5.76 4.93
C PRO A 77 -2.00 -4.62 5.25
N LEU A 78 -1.50 -3.43 5.59
CA LEU A 78 -2.35 -2.27 5.86
C LEU A 78 -3.13 -1.83 4.62
N LEU A 79 -2.45 -1.72 3.47
CA LEU A 79 -3.10 -1.40 2.21
C LEU A 79 -4.26 -2.34 1.92
N ALA A 80 -4.00 -3.64 1.92
CA ALA A 80 -4.99 -4.67 1.63
C ALA A 80 -6.12 -4.69 2.68
N GLY A 81 -5.77 -4.56 3.96
CA GLY A 81 -6.72 -4.49 5.06
C GLY A 81 -7.70 -3.34 4.92
N TYR A 82 -7.22 -2.13 4.60
CA TYR A 82 -8.08 -0.96 4.47
C TYR A 82 -8.83 -0.88 3.15
N ILE A 83 -8.34 -1.51 2.08
CA ILE A 83 -9.15 -1.76 0.88
C ILE A 83 -10.35 -2.63 1.25
N ALA A 84 -10.12 -3.76 1.93
CA ALA A 84 -11.17 -4.69 2.35
C ALA A 84 -12.12 -4.05 3.38
N TYR A 85 -11.61 -3.25 4.30
CA TYR A 85 -12.39 -2.45 5.25
C TYR A 85 -13.34 -1.48 4.52
N SER A 86 -12.85 -0.80 3.50
CA SER A 86 -13.67 0.13 2.70
C SER A 86 -14.82 -0.56 1.94
N ILE A 87 -14.73 -1.90 1.72
CA ILE A 87 -15.74 -2.69 1.00
C ILE A 87 -16.73 -3.36 1.96
N ALA A 88 -16.24 -3.88 3.09
CA ALA A 88 -17.00 -4.76 4.00
C ALA A 88 -16.91 -4.35 5.47
N ASP A 89 -16.46 -3.13 5.77
CA ASP A 89 -16.27 -2.61 7.12
C ASP A 89 -15.32 -3.50 7.99
N ARG A 90 -15.51 -3.47 9.30
CA ARG A 90 -14.65 -4.15 10.27
C ARG A 90 -14.40 -5.65 9.97
N PRO A 91 -15.38 -6.45 9.57
CA PRO A 91 -15.16 -7.86 9.28
C PRO A 91 -14.20 -8.13 8.10
N GLY A 92 -14.06 -7.17 7.18
CA GLY A 92 -13.15 -7.26 6.04
C GLY A 92 -11.68 -6.99 6.39
N LEU A 93 -11.41 -6.30 7.50
CA LEU A 93 -10.05 -5.85 7.84
C LEU A 93 -9.08 -7.02 8.01
N ALA A 94 -9.42 -7.99 8.86
CA ALA A 94 -8.56 -9.14 9.15
C ALA A 94 -8.25 -10.00 7.90
N PRO A 95 -9.25 -10.42 7.10
CA PRO A 95 -8.99 -11.14 5.85
C PRO A 95 -8.11 -10.34 4.88
N GLY A 96 -8.32 -9.02 4.79
CA GLY A 96 -7.50 -8.14 3.97
C GLY A 96 -6.04 -8.10 4.41
N MET A 97 -5.79 -7.94 5.71
CA MET A 97 -4.43 -7.94 6.26
C MET A 97 -3.72 -9.28 6.08
N ILE A 98 -4.42 -10.39 6.31
CA ILE A 98 -3.89 -11.74 6.07
C ILE A 98 -3.52 -11.93 4.60
N GLY A 99 -4.43 -11.57 3.69
CA GLY A 99 -4.17 -11.62 2.25
C GLY A 99 -3.02 -10.72 1.80
N GLY A 100 -2.91 -9.53 2.38
CA GLY A 100 -1.80 -8.60 2.13
C GLY A 100 -0.45 -9.14 2.60
N LEU A 101 -0.41 -9.78 3.77
CA LEU A 101 0.81 -10.43 4.27
C LEU A 101 1.21 -11.61 3.36
N LEU A 102 0.25 -12.42 2.95
CA LEU A 102 0.47 -13.50 1.98
C LEU A 102 1.01 -12.97 0.64
N ALA A 103 0.49 -11.84 0.15
CA ALA A 103 1.01 -11.21 -1.06
C ALA A 103 2.50 -10.85 -0.93
N GLY A 104 2.91 -10.34 0.23
CA GLY A 104 4.32 -10.07 0.53
C GLY A 104 5.16 -11.33 0.55
N THR A 105 4.75 -12.36 1.28
CA THR A 105 5.50 -13.63 1.40
C THR A 105 5.58 -14.43 0.10
N LEU A 106 4.58 -14.30 -0.77
CA LEU A 106 4.55 -14.94 -2.09
C LEU A 106 5.31 -14.16 -3.17
N GLY A 107 5.90 -13.01 -2.83
CA GLY A 107 6.60 -12.15 -3.78
C GLY A 107 5.68 -11.40 -4.74
N ALA A 108 4.36 -11.41 -4.51
CA ALA A 108 3.40 -10.66 -5.30
C ALA A 108 3.33 -9.16 -4.92
N GLY A 109 3.99 -8.77 -3.83
CA GLY A 109 4.23 -7.40 -3.40
C GLY A 109 2.97 -6.54 -3.31
N PHE A 110 3.14 -5.27 -3.67
CA PHE A 110 2.08 -4.25 -3.60
C PHE A 110 0.86 -4.56 -4.49
N ILE A 111 1.10 -5.04 -5.72
CA ILE A 111 0.03 -5.40 -6.66
C ILE A 111 -0.79 -6.57 -6.11
N GLY A 112 -0.10 -7.59 -5.60
CA GLY A 112 -0.75 -8.72 -4.92
C GLY A 112 -1.56 -8.26 -3.72
N GLY A 113 -1.06 -7.29 -2.94
CA GLY A 113 -1.78 -6.69 -1.82
C GLY A 113 -3.06 -5.97 -2.23
N ILE A 114 -3.06 -5.21 -3.32
CA ILE A 114 -4.27 -4.60 -3.87
C ILE A 114 -5.30 -5.67 -4.21
N ILE A 115 -4.90 -6.70 -4.97
CA ILE A 115 -5.80 -7.80 -5.36
C ILE A 115 -6.33 -8.51 -4.13
N ALA A 116 -5.46 -8.83 -3.16
CA ALA A 116 -5.84 -9.45 -1.90
C ALA A 116 -6.89 -8.64 -1.13
N GLY A 117 -6.72 -7.32 -1.07
CA GLY A 117 -7.67 -6.41 -0.43
C GLY A 117 -9.05 -6.44 -1.08
N PHE A 118 -9.13 -6.43 -2.41
CA PHE A 118 -10.40 -6.54 -3.12
C PHE A 118 -11.03 -7.93 -2.94
N VAL A 119 -10.26 -9.00 -3.09
CA VAL A 119 -10.75 -10.38 -2.89
C VAL A 119 -11.30 -10.54 -1.48
N ALA A 120 -10.56 -10.10 -0.46
CA ALA A 120 -10.97 -10.18 0.94
C ALA A 120 -12.23 -9.36 1.23
N GLY A 121 -12.29 -8.13 0.73
CA GLY A 121 -13.44 -7.26 0.91
C GLY A 121 -14.71 -7.82 0.26
N TYR A 122 -14.62 -8.26 -0.98
CA TYR A 122 -15.79 -8.85 -1.67
C TYR A 122 -16.17 -10.20 -1.10
N ALA A 123 -15.22 -11.06 -0.69
CA ALA A 123 -15.49 -12.31 0.00
C ALA A 123 -16.21 -12.06 1.34
N ALA A 124 -15.73 -11.12 2.15
CA ALA A 124 -16.38 -10.75 3.41
C ALA A 124 -17.79 -10.22 3.18
N LYS A 125 -18.00 -9.38 2.17
CA LYS A 125 -19.31 -8.85 1.79
C LYS A 125 -20.26 -9.96 1.30
N ALA A 126 -19.76 -10.91 0.51
CA ALA A 126 -20.52 -12.07 0.03
C ALA A 126 -20.96 -12.95 1.19
N VAL A 127 -20.02 -13.32 2.08
CA VAL A 127 -20.33 -14.13 3.29
C VAL A 127 -21.36 -13.42 4.17
N SER A 128 -21.23 -12.09 4.34
CA SER A 128 -22.20 -11.30 5.11
C SER A 128 -23.61 -11.36 4.55
N ARG A 129 -23.76 -11.37 3.22
CA ARG A 129 -25.07 -11.39 2.54
C ARG A 129 -25.68 -12.78 2.43
N TRP A 130 -24.86 -13.79 2.16
CA TRP A 130 -25.36 -15.11 1.77
C TRP A 130 -25.54 -16.08 2.93
N ILE A 131 -24.99 -15.80 4.10
CA ILE A 131 -25.13 -16.69 5.26
C ILE A 131 -26.13 -16.06 6.24
N PRO A 132 -27.42 -16.43 6.18
CA PRO A 132 -28.38 -16.07 7.21
C PRO A 132 -28.10 -16.90 8.46
N LEU A 133 -28.05 -16.25 9.62
CA LEU A 133 -27.83 -16.90 10.90
C LEU A 133 -29.05 -16.68 11.80
N PRO A 134 -29.37 -17.67 12.67
CA PRO A 134 -30.36 -17.50 13.71
C PRO A 134 -29.97 -16.34 14.66
N ALA A 135 -30.97 -15.62 15.18
CA ALA A 135 -30.77 -14.47 16.06
C ALA A 135 -29.85 -14.77 17.27
N SER A 136 -29.85 -16.02 17.75
CA SER A 136 -29.03 -16.45 18.89
C SER A 136 -27.51 -16.38 18.66
N ILE A 137 -27.06 -16.47 17.40
CA ILE A 137 -25.63 -16.49 17.03
C ILE A 137 -25.27 -15.38 16.04
N GLU A 138 -26.18 -14.46 15.76
CA GLU A 138 -25.97 -13.37 14.81
C GLU A 138 -24.82 -12.44 15.23
N SER A 139 -24.61 -12.25 16.53
CA SER A 139 -23.49 -11.47 17.06
C SER A 139 -22.09 -12.06 16.77
N LEU A 140 -22.01 -13.38 16.54
CA LEU A 140 -20.76 -14.05 16.18
C LEU A 140 -20.42 -13.91 14.70
N LYS A 141 -21.36 -13.53 13.86
CA LYS A 141 -21.18 -13.39 12.42
C LYS A 141 -20.04 -12.46 12.03
N PRO A 142 -19.99 -11.19 12.52
CA PRO A 142 -18.94 -10.25 12.15
C PRO A 142 -17.58 -10.55 12.81
N ILE A 143 -17.59 -11.30 13.94
CA ILE A 143 -16.36 -11.52 14.73
C ILE A 143 -15.68 -12.83 14.35
N LEU A 144 -16.44 -13.87 14.03
CA LEU A 144 -15.92 -15.21 13.80
C LEU A 144 -16.15 -15.69 12.36
N ILE A 145 -17.39 -15.70 11.90
CA ILE A 145 -17.78 -16.39 10.66
C ILE A 145 -17.27 -15.67 9.44
N ILE A 146 -17.49 -14.36 9.36
CA ILE A 146 -17.05 -13.57 8.20
C ILE A 146 -15.51 -13.54 8.11
N PRO A 147 -14.76 -13.21 9.17
CA PRO A 147 -13.30 -13.22 9.10
C PRO A 147 -12.73 -14.60 8.78
N LEU A 148 -13.27 -15.68 9.34
CA LEU A 148 -12.79 -17.04 9.08
C LEU A 148 -12.95 -17.43 7.61
N LEU A 149 -14.18 -17.34 7.10
CA LEU A 149 -14.49 -17.76 5.73
C LEU A 149 -13.85 -16.83 4.70
N ALA A 150 -13.87 -15.53 4.93
CA ALA A 150 -13.24 -14.59 4.02
C ALA A 150 -11.70 -14.75 4.00
N SER A 151 -11.07 -15.02 5.15
CA SER A 151 -9.62 -15.29 5.20
C SER A 151 -9.27 -16.60 4.48
N LEU A 152 -10.10 -17.66 4.66
CA LEU A 152 -9.91 -18.92 3.97
C LEU A 152 -9.98 -18.73 2.45
N VAL A 153 -11.03 -18.07 1.96
CA VAL A 153 -11.20 -17.81 0.53
C VAL A 153 -10.05 -16.94 0.00
N THR A 154 -9.73 -15.86 0.69
CA THR A 154 -8.64 -14.95 0.28
C THR A 154 -7.30 -15.67 0.28
N GLY A 155 -7.00 -16.44 1.32
CA GLY A 155 -5.76 -17.20 1.40
C GLY A 155 -5.61 -18.23 0.29
N LEU A 156 -6.65 -19.01 0.00
CA LEU A 156 -6.63 -19.99 -1.08
C LEU A 156 -6.48 -19.31 -2.45
N VAL A 157 -7.22 -18.23 -2.70
CA VAL A 157 -7.10 -17.47 -3.96
C VAL A 157 -5.71 -16.89 -4.11
N MET A 158 -5.13 -16.32 -3.04
CA MET A 158 -3.78 -15.77 -3.09
C MET A 158 -2.72 -16.84 -3.34
N ILE A 159 -2.82 -17.99 -2.70
CA ILE A 159 -1.82 -19.07 -2.83
C ILE A 159 -1.91 -19.76 -4.20
N TYR A 160 -3.10 -20.13 -4.64
CA TYR A 160 -3.25 -20.99 -5.82
C TYR A 160 -3.52 -20.24 -7.12
N VAL A 161 -4.12 -19.06 -7.07
CA VAL A 161 -4.60 -18.35 -8.27
C VAL A 161 -3.78 -17.10 -8.56
N VAL A 162 -3.59 -16.23 -7.58
CA VAL A 162 -3.05 -14.87 -7.80
C VAL A 162 -1.56 -14.78 -7.50
N GLY A 163 -1.08 -15.40 -6.44
CA GLY A 163 0.27 -15.20 -5.92
C GLY A 163 1.36 -15.47 -6.96
N THR A 164 1.35 -16.66 -7.54
CA THR A 164 2.37 -17.09 -8.52
C THR A 164 2.37 -16.26 -9.81
N PRO A 165 1.24 -16.00 -10.50
CA PRO A 165 1.23 -15.17 -11.70
C PRO A 165 1.69 -13.74 -11.44
N VAL A 166 1.22 -13.12 -10.36
CA VAL A 166 1.58 -11.75 -10.02
C VAL A 166 3.05 -11.65 -9.59
N ALA A 167 3.55 -12.61 -8.82
CA ALA A 167 4.96 -12.68 -8.45
C ALA A 167 5.87 -12.79 -9.70
N LYS A 168 5.51 -13.63 -10.66
CA LYS A 168 6.27 -13.76 -11.92
C LYS A 168 6.23 -12.47 -12.75
N MET A 169 5.07 -11.81 -12.82
CA MET A 169 4.93 -10.53 -13.51
C MET A 169 5.80 -9.45 -12.85
N LEU A 170 5.80 -9.39 -11.52
CA LEU A 170 6.59 -8.41 -10.77
C LEU A 170 8.09 -8.70 -10.89
N ALA A 171 8.50 -9.98 -10.82
CA ALA A 171 9.90 -10.39 -11.04
C ALA A 171 10.37 -10.03 -12.45
N GLY A 172 9.56 -10.29 -13.48
CA GLY A 172 9.87 -9.91 -14.86
C GLY A 172 9.96 -8.39 -15.05
N LEU A 173 9.11 -7.62 -14.37
CA LEU A 173 9.21 -6.16 -14.38
C LEU A 173 10.49 -5.68 -13.70
N THR A 174 10.85 -6.26 -12.57
CA THR A 174 12.09 -5.93 -11.86
C THR A 174 13.31 -6.27 -12.71
N GLU A 175 13.36 -7.46 -13.30
CA GLU A 175 14.44 -7.88 -14.22
C GLU A 175 14.53 -6.94 -15.43
N PHE A 176 13.39 -6.56 -16.03
CA PHE A 176 13.36 -5.58 -17.11
C PHE A 176 13.94 -4.23 -16.67
N LEU A 177 13.61 -3.73 -15.49
CA LEU A 177 14.15 -2.48 -14.96
C LEU A 177 15.64 -2.59 -14.64
N ASP A 178 16.10 -3.71 -14.09
CA ASP A 178 17.50 -3.95 -13.75
C ASP A 178 18.37 -4.09 -15.01
N THR A 179 17.81 -4.62 -16.10
CA THR A 179 18.48 -4.70 -17.41
C THR A 179 18.44 -3.40 -18.21
N MET A 180 17.67 -2.41 -17.75
CA MET A 180 17.62 -1.09 -18.38
C MET A 180 18.98 -0.39 -18.30
N GLY A 181 19.60 -0.13 -19.45
CA GLY A 181 20.75 0.76 -19.55
C GLY A 181 20.40 2.21 -19.19
N THR A 182 21.44 3.04 -19.04
CA THR A 182 21.29 4.47 -18.67
C THR A 182 20.28 5.25 -19.51
N SER A 183 20.17 4.94 -20.81
CA SER A 183 19.19 5.59 -21.71
C SER A 183 17.75 5.29 -21.35
N ASN A 184 17.44 4.07 -20.94
CA ASN A 184 16.10 3.67 -20.54
C ASN A 184 15.76 4.17 -19.13
N ALA A 185 16.74 4.27 -18.25
CA ALA A 185 16.58 4.88 -16.94
C ALA A 185 16.22 6.38 -17.05
N ILE A 186 16.78 7.08 -18.04
CA ILE A 186 16.42 8.47 -18.35
C ILE A 186 14.96 8.55 -18.81
N LEU A 187 14.52 7.67 -19.69
CA LEU A 187 13.13 7.63 -20.17
C LEU A 187 12.14 7.35 -19.03
N LEU A 188 12.45 6.39 -18.17
CA LEU A 188 11.64 6.09 -16.98
C LEU A 188 11.58 7.28 -16.01
N GLY A 189 12.74 7.91 -15.75
CA GLY A 189 12.83 9.10 -14.92
C GLY A 189 12.05 10.28 -15.50
N LEU A 190 12.11 10.48 -16.82
CA LEU A 190 11.31 11.49 -17.53
C LEU A 190 9.81 11.23 -17.39
N LEU A 191 9.38 9.98 -17.59
CA LEU A 191 7.96 9.59 -17.49
C LEU A 191 7.44 9.82 -16.07
N LEU A 192 8.10 9.25 -15.07
CA LEU A 192 7.71 9.40 -13.68
C LEU A 192 7.79 10.86 -13.23
N GLY A 193 8.84 11.58 -13.62
CA GLY A 193 8.99 13.00 -13.34
C GLY A 193 7.86 13.83 -13.93
N THR A 194 7.49 13.58 -15.18
CA THR A 194 6.35 14.25 -15.81
C THR A 194 5.05 13.95 -15.08
N MET A 195 4.79 12.68 -14.74
CA MET A 195 3.60 12.30 -13.98
C MET A 195 3.54 12.98 -12.61
N MET A 196 4.67 13.15 -11.93
CA MET A 196 4.74 13.85 -10.64
C MET A 196 4.43 15.34 -10.76
N CYS A 197 4.77 15.97 -11.89
CA CYS A 197 4.63 17.41 -12.10
C CYS A 197 3.28 17.82 -12.73
N VAL A 198 2.55 16.89 -13.37
CA VAL A 198 1.34 17.22 -14.14
C VAL A 198 0.19 17.73 -13.29
N ASP A 199 -0.03 17.13 -12.12
CA ASP A 199 -1.23 17.42 -11.31
C ASP A 199 -0.96 17.64 -9.81
N LEU A 200 0.28 17.86 -9.40
CA LEU A 200 0.76 18.28 -8.07
C LEU A 200 -0.07 17.74 -6.87
N GLY A 201 -0.31 16.43 -6.84
CA GLY A 201 -1.09 15.78 -5.78
C GLY A 201 -2.42 15.19 -6.24
N GLY A 202 -2.74 15.27 -7.52
CA GLY A 202 -3.89 14.64 -8.14
C GLY A 202 -3.71 13.15 -8.44
N PRO A 203 -4.58 12.56 -9.27
CA PRO A 203 -4.59 11.12 -9.55
C PRO A 203 -3.33 10.63 -10.28
N VAL A 204 -2.73 11.43 -11.16
CA VAL A 204 -1.54 11.03 -11.93
C VAL A 204 -0.31 10.98 -11.04
N ASN A 205 -0.12 12.00 -10.19
CA ASN A 205 0.94 12.04 -9.20
C ASN A 205 0.84 10.85 -8.23
N LYS A 206 -0.38 10.56 -7.72
CA LYS A 206 -0.62 9.41 -6.83
C LYS A 206 -0.35 8.06 -7.50
N ALA A 207 -0.64 7.93 -8.80
CA ALA A 207 -0.34 6.72 -9.56
C ALA A 207 1.18 6.51 -9.71
N ALA A 208 1.94 7.55 -10.07
CA ALA A 208 3.40 7.49 -10.15
C ALA A 208 4.04 7.15 -8.80
N TYR A 209 3.56 7.78 -7.73
CA TYR A 209 4.01 7.50 -6.36
C TYR A 209 3.68 6.07 -5.94
N ALA A 210 2.44 5.62 -6.13
CA ALA A 210 2.02 4.25 -5.78
C ALA A 210 2.80 3.19 -6.57
N PHE A 211 3.09 3.42 -7.85
CA PHE A 211 3.95 2.56 -8.65
C PHE A 211 5.37 2.48 -8.07
N SER A 212 5.97 3.62 -7.77
CA SER A 212 7.33 3.69 -7.22
C SER A 212 7.44 3.05 -5.84
N VAL A 213 6.45 3.27 -4.95
CA VAL A 213 6.35 2.62 -3.64
C VAL A 213 6.16 1.11 -3.80
N GLY A 214 5.35 0.68 -4.78
CA GLY A 214 5.15 -0.75 -5.07
C GLY A 214 6.46 -1.48 -5.39
N LEU A 215 7.37 -0.83 -6.10
CA LEU A 215 8.66 -1.39 -6.47
C LEU A 215 9.69 -1.38 -5.33
N LEU A 216 9.49 -0.59 -4.27
CA LEU A 216 10.32 -0.66 -3.06
C LEU A 216 10.26 -2.04 -2.40
N ALA A 217 9.08 -2.68 -2.41
CA ALA A 217 8.92 -4.04 -1.89
C ALA A 217 9.76 -5.08 -2.64
N SER A 218 10.12 -4.78 -3.89
CA SER A 218 11.00 -5.59 -4.76
C SER A 218 12.46 -5.11 -4.77
N GLN A 219 12.83 -4.21 -3.83
CA GLN A 219 14.17 -3.61 -3.72
C GLN A 219 14.63 -2.81 -4.96
N SER A 220 13.72 -2.45 -5.86
CA SER A 220 14.00 -1.56 -6.98
C SER A 220 13.83 -0.10 -6.56
N TYR A 221 14.93 0.57 -6.25
CA TYR A 221 14.94 1.92 -5.66
C TYR A 221 14.96 3.06 -6.70
N ALA A 222 15.40 2.78 -7.92
CA ALA A 222 15.56 3.79 -8.97
C ALA A 222 14.25 4.53 -9.31
N PRO A 223 13.08 3.87 -9.46
CA PRO A 223 11.82 4.56 -9.70
C PRO A 223 11.41 5.48 -8.55
N MET A 224 11.64 5.05 -7.31
CA MET A 224 11.34 5.86 -6.14
C MET A 224 12.27 7.07 -6.02
N ALA A 225 13.56 6.89 -6.30
CA ALA A 225 14.53 8.00 -6.33
C ALA A 225 14.13 9.05 -7.38
N ALA A 226 13.75 8.62 -8.59
CA ALA A 226 13.26 9.50 -9.65
C ALA A 226 11.98 10.24 -9.25
N THR A 227 11.03 9.55 -8.64
CA THR A 227 9.76 10.11 -8.16
C THR A 227 9.97 11.14 -7.06
N MET A 228 10.85 10.86 -6.09
CA MET A 228 11.18 11.77 -5.00
C MET A 228 11.95 13.00 -5.50
N ALA A 229 12.93 12.81 -6.38
CA ALA A 229 13.66 13.91 -7.00
C ALA A 229 12.72 14.84 -7.78
N ALA A 230 11.83 14.27 -8.60
CA ALA A 230 10.83 15.03 -9.34
C ALA A 230 9.82 15.74 -8.44
N GLY A 231 9.41 15.13 -7.33
CA GLY A 231 8.49 15.73 -6.35
C GLY A 231 9.07 16.94 -5.61
N MET A 232 10.38 17.08 -5.58
CA MET A 232 11.06 18.25 -4.96
C MET A 232 11.13 19.46 -5.89
N VAL A 233 11.03 19.27 -7.21
CA VAL A 233 11.22 20.35 -8.20
C VAL A 233 10.09 21.41 -8.14
N PRO A 234 8.80 21.06 -8.12
CA PRO A 234 7.72 22.04 -8.11
C PRO A 234 7.72 23.01 -6.92
N PRO A 235 8.06 22.59 -5.68
CA PRO A 235 8.13 23.51 -4.54
C PRO A 235 9.31 24.51 -4.61
N ILE A 236 10.30 24.26 -5.47
CA ILE A 236 11.53 25.07 -5.59
C ILE A 236 11.40 26.07 -6.74
N GLY A 237 10.52 25.83 -7.72
CA GLY A 237 10.24 26.68 -8.89
C GLY A 237 9.01 27.52 -8.71
#